data_943a77202b6de5dc051f42d1801507d3
#
_entry.id   943a77202b6de5dc051f42d1801507d3
#
_cell.length_a   1.000
_cell.length_b   1.000
_cell.length_c   1.000
_cell.angle_alpha   90.00
_cell.angle_beta   90.00
_cell.angle_gamma   90.00
#
_symmetry.space_group_name_H-M   'P 1'
#
loop_
_entity.id
_entity.type
_entity.pdbx_description
1 polymer ?
#
loop_
_entity_poly.entity_id
_entity_poly.type
_entity_poly.pdbx_seq_one_letter_code
_entity_poly.pdbx_strand_id
1 'polypeptide(L)'
;MTKPAPKSPRFALVVVSGAWGAFWGTWSALLPAVLERADATPGELGLVLTAVPVGAMPAMGLAGRIAVGREHRMLLLTTAALALGIVTLSGISGLGGLGIALFLVGATSGALDVCLNAATARAERVSGRPLFQAVHAAFPVAVITAAPLTGLARQSGMSIRAVLLLCAAALLASVLPLLGPAAKDHAWRRADRGGPAGPHWRSAWFWGAAIGVLGGCMLVVENAVEQWSVLLLEEDKGASTVLASAAPAVYMSALTVSRLVVQRLPRLRIRDLGVLAAVGGCGGFAWAAMASTAELSLAGFAVSGLAFGPLMPALLSHAGQQDASGYTVSVVSTVSYGAFLVSPLLVGSLTNWMSLPSALSCLAFMAVPLLGAAVGARVRPGWGKPRHCQEPVQGNPT
;
A
#
# COMPACT_ATOMS: atom_id res chain seq x y z
N MET A 1 -31.23 -32.72 -5.12
CA MET A 1 -29.96 -32.19 -4.55
C MET A 1 -29.50 -31.04 -5.46
N THR A 2 -29.78 -29.83 -5.10
CA THR A 2 -29.33 -28.63 -5.84
C THR A 2 -27.82 -28.47 -5.65
N LYS A 3 -27.05 -28.52 -6.75
CA LYS A 3 -25.61 -28.22 -6.73
C LYS A 3 -25.43 -26.84 -6.09
N PRO A 4 -24.54 -26.69 -5.08
CA PRO A 4 -24.27 -25.39 -4.51
C PRO A 4 -23.80 -24.46 -5.62
N ALA A 5 -24.39 -23.25 -5.68
CA ALA A 5 -24.02 -22.23 -6.66
C ALA A 5 -22.50 -22.03 -6.65
N PRO A 6 -21.84 -21.97 -7.80
CA PRO A 6 -20.39 -21.82 -7.87
C PRO A 6 -19.97 -20.54 -7.12
N LYS A 7 -19.08 -20.69 -6.12
CA LYS A 7 -18.55 -19.56 -5.37
C LYS A 7 -17.94 -18.56 -6.36
N SER A 8 -18.45 -17.35 -6.39
CA SER A 8 -18.03 -16.34 -7.36
C SER A 8 -16.52 -16.06 -7.26
N PRO A 9 -15.82 -15.69 -8.34
CA PRO A 9 -14.40 -15.32 -8.31
C PRO A 9 -14.10 -14.20 -7.30
N ARG A 10 -15.11 -13.39 -6.95
CA ARG A 10 -15.05 -12.36 -5.91
C ARG A 10 -14.54 -12.91 -4.56
N PHE A 11 -15.07 -14.02 -4.09
CA PHE A 11 -14.68 -14.58 -2.79
C PHE A 11 -13.20 -14.97 -2.77
N ALA A 12 -12.71 -15.62 -3.83
CA ALA A 12 -11.31 -16.01 -3.93
C ALA A 12 -10.35 -14.82 -3.94
N LEU A 13 -10.66 -13.77 -4.72
CA LEU A 13 -9.85 -12.55 -4.81
C LEU A 13 -9.79 -11.81 -3.47
N VAL A 14 -10.93 -11.69 -2.77
CA VAL A 14 -11.01 -11.08 -1.44
C VAL A 14 -10.19 -11.87 -0.40
N VAL A 15 -10.27 -13.20 -0.42
CA VAL A 15 -9.52 -14.07 0.51
C VAL A 15 -8.00 -13.97 0.27
N VAL A 16 -7.55 -13.95 -1.00
CA VAL A 16 -6.12 -13.75 -1.32
C VAL A 16 -5.65 -12.38 -0.87
N SER A 17 -6.41 -11.32 -1.14
CA SER A 17 -6.09 -9.95 -0.71
C SER A 17 -6.00 -9.86 0.82
N GLY A 18 -6.96 -10.48 1.53
CA GLY A 18 -6.95 -10.54 2.99
C GLY A 18 -5.76 -11.30 3.55
N ALA A 19 -5.42 -12.47 3.00
CA ALA A 19 -4.26 -13.24 3.45
C ALA A 19 -2.94 -12.48 3.21
N TRP A 20 -2.84 -11.76 2.10
CA TRP A 20 -1.71 -10.89 1.79
C TRP A 20 -1.61 -9.72 2.79
N GLY A 21 -2.72 -9.03 3.09
CA GLY A 21 -2.77 -7.98 4.10
C GLY A 21 -2.45 -8.50 5.51
N ALA A 22 -2.92 -9.70 5.86
CA ALA A 22 -2.60 -10.34 7.13
C ALA A 22 -1.09 -10.56 7.29
N PHE A 23 -0.38 -10.99 6.24
CA PHE A 23 1.07 -11.10 6.27
C PHE A 23 1.74 -9.76 6.55
N TRP A 24 1.36 -8.67 5.87
CA TRP A 24 1.99 -7.37 6.08
C TRP A 24 1.69 -6.78 7.46
N GLY A 25 0.46 -6.95 7.97
CA GLY A 25 0.13 -6.57 9.35
C GLY A 25 0.94 -7.37 10.39
N THR A 26 1.09 -8.67 10.17
CA THR A 26 1.93 -9.54 11.00
C THR A 26 3.40 -9.13 10.92
N TRP A 27 3.92 -8.87 9.72
CA TRP A 27 5.29 -8.42 9.52
C TRP A 27 5.61 -7.15 10.31
N SER A 28 4.75 -6.13 10.21
CA SER A 28 4.89 -4.88 10.95
C SER A 28 5.00 -5.13 12.48
N ALA A 29 4.15 -6.01 13.02
CA ALA A 29 4.16 -6.34 14.44
C ALA A 29 5.35 -7.22 14.87
N LEU A 30 6.02 -7.90 13.94
CA LEU A 30 7.21 -8.73 14.20
C LEU A 30 8.52 -7.94 14.15
N LEU A 31 8.54 -6.73 13.60
CA LEU A 31 9.79 -5.98 13.34
C LEU A 31 10.68 -5.81 14.59
N PRO A 32 10.17 -5.46 15.78
CA PRO A 32 11.02 -5.39 16.97
C PRO A 32 11.70 -6.72 17.29
N ALA A 33 10.95 -7.81 17.25
CA ALA A 33 11.50 -9.14 17.52
C ALA A 33 12.48 -9.62 16.42
N VAL A 34 12.29 -9.18 15.17
CA VAL A 34 13.23 -9.43 14.07
C VAL A 34 14.53 -8.64 14.27
N LEU A 35 14.43 -7.38 14.69
CA LEU A 35 15.57 -6.52 15.02
C LEU A 35 16.42 -7.16 16.12
N GLU A 36 15.78 -7.53 17.23
CA GLU A 36 16.43 -8.21 18.36
C GLU A 36 17.08 -9.53 17.92
N ARG A 37 16.37 -10.38 17.17
CA ARG A 37 16.90 -11.66 16.69
C ARG A 37 18.08 -11.50 15.73
N ALA A 38 18.11 -10.43 14.95
CA ALA A 38 19.17 -10.15 13.99
C ALA A 38 20.38 -9.47 14.64
N ASP A 39 20.27 -9.10 15.92
CA ASP A 39 21.27 -8.27 16.64
C ASP A 39 21.66 -7.02 15.82
N ALA A 40 20.63 -6.33 15.30
CA ALA A 40 20.76 -5.26 14.34
C ALA A 40 20.36 -3.91 14.93
N THR A 41 20.98 -2.87 14.43
CA THR A 41 20.57 -1.49 14.70
C THR A 41 19.36 -1.09 13.84
N PRO A 42 18.56 -0.09 14.25
CA PRO A 42 17.49 0.46 13.39
C PRO A 42 18.01 0.93 12.01
N GLY A 43 19.23 1.45 11.94
CA GLY A 43 19.87 1.86 10.68
C GLY A 43 20.10 0.68 9.73
N GLU A 44 20.66 -0.42 10.24
CA GLU A 44 20.88 -1.65 9.48
C GLU A 44 19.56 -2.28 9.06
N LEU A 45 18.57 -2.29 9.95
CA LEU A 45 17.22 -2.77 9.60
C LEU A 45 16.61 -1.93 8.45
N GLY A 46 16.70 -0.60 8.52
CA GLY A 46 16.23 0.29 7.46
C GLY A 46 16.85 -0.02 6.11
N LEU A 47 18.18 -0.24 6.09
CA LEU A 47 18.87 -0.64 4.87
C LEU A 47 18.38 -1.98 4.34
N VAL A 48 18.24 -2.97 5.21
CA VAL A 48 17.77 -4.33 4.83
C VAL A 48 16.32 -4.30 4.35
N LEU A 49 15.44 -3.46 4.93
CA LEU A 49 14.06 -3.28 4.50
C LEU A 49 13.95 -2.72 3.07
N THR A 50 14.96 -2.00 2.57
CA THR A 50 14.98 -1.54 1.17
C THR A 50 15.02 -2.70 0.16
N ALA A 51 15.43 -3.89 0.58
CA ALA A 51 15.41 -5.08 -0.28
C ALA A 51 14.00 -5.43 -0.77
N VAL A 52 12.96 -5.11 0.02
CA VAL A 52 11.56 -5.37 -0.36
C VAL A 52 11.17 -4.61 -1.63
N PRO A 53 11.22 -3.27 -1.69
CA PRO A 53 10.87 -2.54 -2.92
C PRO A 53 11.86 -2.79 -4.06
N VAL A 54 13.13 -3.04 -3.80
CA VAL A 54 14.13 -3.42 -4.82
C VAL A 54 13.75 -4.73 -5.50
N GLY A 55 13.24 -5.70 -4.76
CA GLY A 55 12.69 -6.93 -5.34
C GLY A 55 11.35 -6.72 -6.04
N ALA A 56 10.45 -5.93 -5.42
CA ALA A 56 9.08 -5.75 -5.90
C ALA A 56 9.01 -5.04 -7.26
N MET A 57 9.71 -3.92 -7.43
CA MET A 57 9.56 -3.07 -8.64
C MET A 57 9.86 -3.81 -9.95
N PRO A 58 10.99 -4.54 -10.11
CA PRO A 58 11.24 -5.32 -11.32
C PRO A 58 10.22 -6.45 -11.51
N ALA A 59 9.86 -7.13 -10.42
CA ALA A 59 8.92 -8.24 -10.45
C ALA A 59 7.51 -7.80 -10.86
N MET A 60 7.04 -6.62 -10.42
CA MET A 60 5.78 -6.02 -10.86
C MET A 60 5.76 -5.79 -12.37
N GLY A 61 6.83 -5.21 -12.91
CA GLY A 61 6.97 -4.97 -14.36
C GLY A 61 6.93 -6.27 -15.17
N LEU A 62 7.63 -7.30 -14.72
CA LEU A 62 7.65 -8.61 -15.35
C LEU A 62 6.31 -9.32 -15.24
N ALA A 63 5.72 -9.36 -14.05
CA ALA A 63 4.43 -9.98 -13.78
C ALA A 63 3.32 -9.34 -14.62
N GLY A 64 3.30 -8.02 -14.77
CA GLY A 64 2.33 -7.30 -15.59
C GLY A 64 2.37 -7.73 -17.08
N ARG A 65 3.55 -8.03 -17.60
CA ARG A 65 3.70 -8.52 -18.98
C ARG A 65 3.26 -9.98 -19.15
N ILE A 66 3.60 -10.83 -18.19
CA ILE A 66 3.33 -12.28 -18.25
C ILE A 66 1.88 -12.60 -17.90
N ALA A 67 1.25 -11.81 -17.02
CA ALA A 67 -0.10 -12.06 -16.52
C ALA A 67 -1.18 -11.93 -17.60
N VAL A 68 -0.94 -11.17 -18.68
CA VAL A 68 -1.94 -10.92 -19.73
C VAL A 68 -2.42 -12.26 -20.34
N GLY A 69 -3.71 -12.55 -20.17
CA GLY A 69 -4.36 -13.79 -20.61
C GLY A 69 -4.02 -15.03 -19.78
N ARG A 70 -3.27 -14.88 -18.68
CA ARG A 70 -2.87 -15.95 -17.75
C ARG A 70 -3.14 -15.56 -16.28
N GLU A 71 -3.99 -14.57 -16.05
CA GLU A 71 -4.18 -13.88 -14.78
C GLU A 71 -4.44 -14.87 -13.63
N HIS A 72 -5.29 -15.87 -13.88
CA HIS A 72 -5.60 -16.90 -12.89
C HIS A 72 -4.37 -17.75 -12.49
N ARG A 73 -3.62 -18.24 -13.48
CA ARG A 73 -2.41 -19.06 -13.21
C ARG A 73 -1.33 -18.25 -12.51
N MET A 74 -1.15 -17.02 -12.96
CA MET A 74 -0.17 -16.10 -12.35
C MET A 74 -0.55 -15.75 -10.91
N LEU A 75 -1.84 -15.52 -10.63
CA LEU A 75 -2.30 -15.30 -9.26
C LEU A 75 -2.00 -16.50 -8.34
N LEU A 76 -2.27 -17.73 -8.81
CA LEU A 76 -1.92 -18.95 -8.08
C LEU A 76 -0.42 -19.04 -7.80
N LEU A 77 0.40 -18.86 -8.85
CA LEU A 77 1.86 -19.00 -8.76
C LEU A 77 2.48 -17.93 -7.86
N THR A 78 2.05 -16.68 -7.98
CA THR A 78 2.60 -15.57 -7.17
C THR A 78 2.18 -15.69 -5.70
N THR A 79 0.95 -16.15 -5.41
CA THR A 79 0.50 -16.42 -4.04
C THR A 79 1.32 -17.55 -3.40
N ALA A 80 1.51 -18.66 -4.12
CA ALA A 80 2.34 -19.76 -3.64
C ALA A 80 3.82 -19.37 -3.48
N ALA A 81 4.36 -18.57 -4.41
CA ALA A 81 5.72 -18.07 -4.35
C ALA A 81 5.93 -17.13 -3.14
N LEU A 82 4.96 -16.26 -2.83
CA LEU A 82 5.02 -15.43 -1.63
C LEU A 82 4.98 -16.29 -0.37
N ALA A 83 4.11 -17.29 -0.30
CA ALA A 83 4.09 -18.22 0.84
C ALA A 83 5.44 -18.92 1.03
N LEU A 84 6.08 -19.36 -0.04
CA LEU A 84 7.43 -19.94 0.01
C LEU A 84 8.47 -18.92 0.47
N GLY A 85 8.39 -17.67 0.01
CA GLY A 85 9.23 -16.57 0.48
C GLY A 85 9.10 -16.34 1.99
N ILE A 86 7.87 -16.40 2.53
CA ILE A 86 7.61 -16.29 3.97
C ILE A 86 8.18 -17.50 4.74
N VAL A 87 8.05 -18.71 4.20
CA VAL A 87 8.69 -19.90 4.80
C VAL A 87 10.21 -19.74 4.85
N THR A 88 10.82 -19.25 3.78
CA THR A 88 12.26 -18.97 3.74
C THR A 88 12.63 -17.92 4.80
N LEU A 89 11.88 -16.80 4.87
CA LEU A 89 12.07 -15.75 5.87
C LEU A 89 12.00 -16.27 7.31
N SER A 90 11.13 -17.26 7.58
CA SER A 90 10.94 -17.84 8.92
C SER A 90 12.16 -18.57 9.47
N GLY A 91 13.03 -19.07 8.60
CA GLY A 91 14.22 -19.84 8.94
C GLY A 91 15.52 -19.06 9.04
N ILE A 92 15.50 -17.76 8.68
CA ILE A 92 16.74 -16.95 8.56
C ILE A 92 17.11 -16.30 9.89
N SER A 93 18.41 -16.29 10.15
CA SER A 93 19.08 -15.54 11.20
C SER A 93 20.20 -14.71 10.58
N GLY A 94 20.35 -13.45 11.02
CA GLY A 94 21.38 -12.52 10.56
C GLY A 94 20.97 -11.68 9.34
N LEU A 95 21.59 -10.49 9.26
CA LEU A 95 21.20 -9.40 8.33
C LEU A 95 21.31 -9.77 6.85
N GLY A 96 22.38 -10.45 6.45
CA GLY A 96 22.58 -10.82 5.04
C GLY A 96 21.50 -11.76 4.52
N GLY A 97 21.19 -12.80 5.29
CA GLY A 97 20.08 -13.72 4.96
C GLY A 97 18.72 -13.02 4.96
N LEU A 98 18.50 -12.13 5.93
CA LEU A 98 17.28 -11.33 6.03
C LEU A 98 17.07 -10.47 4.78
N GLY A 99 18.12 -9.80 4.29
CA GLY A 99 18.07 -9.00 3.06
C GLY A 99 17.68 -9.82 1.83
N ILE A 100 18.27 -11.01 1.66
CA ILE A 100 17.92 -11.91 0.55
C ILE A 100 16.46 -12.38 0.65
N ALA A 101 16.03 -12.77 1.85
CA ALA A 101 14.64 -13.21 2.05
C ALA A 101 13.64 -12.07 1.81
N LEU A 102 13.92 -10.87 2.28
CA LEU A 102 13.09 -9.70 2.06
C LEU A 102 13.05 -9.29 0.58
N PHE A 103 14.15 -9.43 -0.15
CA PHE A 103 14.15 -9.26 -1.60
C PHE A 103 13.20 -10.26 -2.29
N LEU A 104 13.25 -11.54 -1.92
CA LEU A 104 12.35 -12.57 -2.46
C LEU A 104 10.89 -12.33 -2.07
N VAL A 105 10.63 -11.97 -0.80
CA VAL A 105 9.30 -11.59 -0.33
C VAL A 105 8.79 -10.37 -1.09
N GLY A 106 9.61 -9.34 -1.28
CA GLY A 106 9.28 -8.17 -2.06
C GLY A 106 8.94 -8.51 -3.51
N ALA A 107 9.79 -9.28 -4.18
CA ALA A 107 9.58 -9.70 -5.56
C ALA A 107 8.26 -10.49 -5.74
N THR A 108 8.00 -11.45 -4.86
CA THR A 108 6.80 -12.27 -4.93
C THR A 108 5.54 -11.50 -4.52
N SER A 109 5.64 -10.60 -3.53
CA SER A 109 4.56 -9.72 -3.09
C SER A 109 4.17 -8.70 -4.17
N GLY A 110 5.17 -8.03 -4.79
CA GLY A 110 4.91 -7.10 -5.89
C GLY A 110 4.31 -7.80 -7.11
N ALA A 111 4.80 -8.99 -7.46
CA ALA A 111 4.19 -9.79 -8.51
C ALA A 111 2.74 -10.20 -8.18
N LEU A 112 2.47 -10.55 -6.92
CA LEU A 112 1.12 -10.87 -6.45
C LEU A 112 0.18 -9.67 -6.57
N ASP A 113 0.61 -8.48 -6.17
CA ASP A 113 -0.18 -7.24 -6.28
C ASP A 113 -0.66 -7.02 -7.73
N VAL A 114 0.27 -7.04 -8.68
CA VAL A 114 -0.06 -6.86 -10.11
C VAL A 114 -0.99 -7.96 -10.62
N CYS A 115 -0.75 -9.22 -10.25
CA CYS A 115 -1.59 -10.34 -10.69
C CYS A 115 -2.99 -10.30 -10.07
N LEU A 116 -3.11 -9.90 -8.80
CA LEU A 116 -4.39 -9.73 -8.11
C LEU A 116 -5.21 -8.59 -8.74
N ASN A 117 -4.56 -7.46 -9.03
CA ASN A 117 -5.21 -6.35 -9.70
C ASN A 117 -5.66 -6.71 -11.12
N ALA A 118 -4.82 -7.40 -11.90
CA ALA A 118 -5.16 -7.87 -13.25
C ALA A 118 -6.33 -8.87 -13.22
N ALA A 119 -6.29 -9.81 -12.26
CA ALA A 119 -7.35 -10.79 -12.06
C ALA A 119 -8.68 -10.13 -11.65
N THR A 120 -8.61 -9.14 -10.74
CA THR A 120 -9.78 -8.37 -10.30
C THR A 120 -10.39 -7.58 -11.44
N ALA A 121 -9.57 -6.85 -12.21
CA ALA A 121 -10.01 -6.09 -13.38
C ALA A 121 -10.72 -6.98 -14.41
N ARG A 122 -10.17 -8.17 -14.64
CA ARG A 122 -10.78 -9.14 -15.54
C ARG A 122 -12.11 -9.68 -15.02
N ALA A 123 -12.15 -10.11 -13.75
CA ALA A 123 -13.36 -10.62 -13.12
C ALA A 123 -14.49 -9.56 -13.09
N GLU A 124 -14.13 -8.30 -12.87
CA GLU A 124 -15.06 -7.16 -12.90
C GLU A 124 -15.64 -6.96 -14.30
N ARG A 125 -14.80 -6.96 -15.35
CA ARG A 125 -15.27 -6.85 -16.74
C ARG A 125 -16.20 -7.99 -17.17
N VAL A 126 -15.91 -9.21 -16.74
CA VAL A 126 -16.72 -10.39 -17.12
C VAL A 126 -18.03 -10.44 -16.33
N SER A 127 -18.01 -10.09 -15.05
CA SER A 127 -19.19 -10.16 -14.17
C SER A 127 -20.11 -8.94 -14.28
N GLY A 128 -19.61 -7.81 -14.79
CA GLY A 128 -20.31 -6.51 -14.78
C GLY A 128 -20.55 -5.96 -13.38
N ARG A 129 -19.89 -6.49 -12.35
CA ARG A 129 -20.06 -6.11 -10.94
C ARG A 129 -18.79 -5.48 -10.40
N PRO A 130 -18.85 -4.39 -9.61
CA PRO A 130 -17.68 -3.77 -9.02
C PRO A 130 -17.05 -4.71 -7.99
N LEU A 131 -15.80 -5.12 -8.23
CA LEU A 131 -15.04 -6.04 -7.36
C LEU A 131 -13.84 -5.36 -6.69
N PHE A 132 -13.25 -4.36 -7.34
CA PHE A 132 -12.07 -3.68 -6.82
C PHE A 132 -12.23 -3.18 -5.40
N GLN A 133 -13.37 -2.57 -5.08
CA GLN A 133 -13.61 -2.04 -3.73
C GLN A 133 -13.52 -3.12 -2.65
N ALA A 134 -14.12 -4.29 -2.90
CA ALA A 134 -14.10 -5.39 -1.92
C ALA A 134 -12.71 -6.01 -1.78
N VAL A 135 -11.98 -6.17 -2.89
CA VAL A 135 -10.63 -6.73 -2.91
C VAL A 135 -9.65 -5.80 -2.21
N HIS A 136 -9.70 -4.50 -2.53
CA HIS A 136 -8.84 -3.51 -1.89
C HIS A 136 -9.19 -3.19 -0.44
N ALA A 137 -10.44 -3.38 -0.01
CA ALA A 137 -10.83 -3.25 1.39
C ALA A 137 -10.37 -4.44 2.24
N ALA A 138 -10.22 -5.62 1.65
CA ALA A 138 -9.81 -6.82 2.38
C ALA A 138 -8.38 -6.72 2.94
N PHE A 139 -7.47 -6.07 2.21
CA PHE A 139 -6.09 -5.86 2.63
C PHE A 139 -6.00 -5.05 3.93
N PRO A 140 -6.46 -3.79 4.01
CA PRO A 140 -6.37 -3.01 5.24
C PRO A 140 -7.17 -3.62 6.39
N VAL A 141 -8.32 -4.24 6.14
CA VAL A 141 -9.09 -4.95 7.18
C VAL A 141 -8.26 -6.09 7.78
N ALA A 142 -7.53 -6.82 6.95
CA ALA A 142 -6.65 -7.88 7.43
C ALA A 142 -5.42 -7.34 8.18
N VAL A 143 -4.82 -6.23 7.76
CA VAL A 143 -3.75 -5.53 8.52
C VAL A 143 -4.25 -5.12 9.90
N ILE A 144 -5.43 -4.47 9.96
CA ILE A 144 -6.07 -3.99 11.20
C ILE A 144 -6.26 -5.14 12.22
N THR A 145 -6.57 -6.34 11.73
CA THR A 145 -6.81 -7.50 12.60
C THR A 145 -5.53 -8.27 12.90
N ALA A 146 -4.66 -8.47 11.92
CA ALA A 146 -3.48 -9.32 12.04
C ALA A 146 -2.39 -8.70 12.93
N ALA A 147 -2.17 -7.38 12.89
CA ALA A 147 -1.12 -6.75 13.67
C ALA A 147 -1.36 -6.89 15.19
N PRO A 148 -2.53 -6.55 15.77
CA PRO A 148 -2.79 -6.79 17.20
C PRO A 148 -2.81 -8.26 17.58
N LEU A 149 -3.33 -9.16 16.71
CA LEU A 149 -3.30 -10.62 16.94
C LEU A 149 -1.86 -11.14 17.00
N THR A 150 -0.98 -10.61 16.18
CA THR A 150 0.46 -10.94 16.24
C THR A 150 1.08 -10.44 17.55
N GLY A 151 0.70 -9.23 18.01
CA GLY A 151 1.12 -8.72 19.31
C GLY A 151 0.73 -9.66 20.45
N LEU A 152 -0.52 -10.16 20.46
CA LEU A 152 -0.99 -11.16 21.41
C LEU A 152 -0.21 -12.49 21.31
N ALA A 153 0.06 -12.96 20.08
CA ALA A 153 0.84 -14.18 19.87
C ALA A 153 2.27 -14.03 20.40
N ARG A 154 2.93 -12.86 20.15
CA ARG A 154 4.25 -12.55 20.72
C ARG A 154 4.21 -12.51 22.25
N GLN A 155 3.22 -11.86 22.83
CA GLN A 155 3.06 -11.78 24.28
C GLN A 155 2.83 -13.16 24.92
N SER A 156 2.18 -14.08 24.21
CA SER A 156 2.00 -15.47 24.67
C SER A 156 3.25 -16.36 24.47
N GLY A 157 4.37 -15.79 24.01
CA GLY A 157 5.63 -16.50 23.79
C GLY A 157 5.71 -17.29 22.47
N MET A 158 4.80 -17.03 21.52
CA MET A 158 4.88 -17.68 20.22
C MET A 158 6.11 -17.20 19.44
N SER A 159 6.89 -18.13 18.90
CA SER A 159 8.12 -17.80 18.16
C SER A 159 7.80 -17.11 16.82
N ILE A 160 8.69 -16.21 16.38
CA ILE A 160 8.64 -15.55 15.05
C ILE A 160 8.42 -16.59 13.94
N ARG A 161 9.14 -17.72 14.02
CA ARG A 161 9.02 -18.80 13.04
C ARG A 161 7.61 -19.38 12.99
N ALA A 162 7.00 -19.65 14.12
CA ALA A 162 5.64 -20.20 14.19
C ALA A 162 4.62 -19.23 13.60
N VAL A 163 4.72 -17.94 13.93
CA VAL A 163 3.83 -16.89 13.40
C VAL A 163 3.96 -16.77 11.89
N LEU A 164 5.18 -16.73 11.35
CA LEU A 164 5.42 -16.64 9.90
C LEU A 164 4.94 -17.92 9.17
N LEU A 165 5.12 -19.11 9.75
CA LEU A 165 4.60 -20.34 9.15
C LEU A 165 3.07 -20.39 9.13
N LEU A 166 2.40 -19.86 10.15
CA LEU A 166 0.94 -19.68 10.14
C LEU A 166 0.48 -18.73 9.03
N CYS A 167 1.19 -17.61 8.82
CA CYS A 167 0.92 -16.70 7.71
C CYS A 167 1.11 -17.38 6.35
N ALA A 168 2.19 -18.14 6.18
CA ALA A 168 2.43 -18.90 4.95
C ALA A 168 1.32 -19.93 4.69
N ALA A 169 0.89 -20.65 5.73
CA ALA A 169 -0.20 -21.61 5.65
C ALA A 169 -1.53 -20.92 5.30
N ALA A 170 -1.85 -19.77 5.92
CA ALA A 170 -3.04 -18.99 5.60
C ALA A 170 -3.03 -18.50 4.15
N LEU A 171 -1.87 -18.04 3.66
CA LEU A 171 -1.70 -17.60 2.27
C LEU A 171 -1.86 -18.77 1.30
N LEU A 172 -1.31 -19.94 1.59
CA LEU A 172 -1.54 -21.15 0.79
C LEU A 172 -3.00 -21.60 0.84
N ALA A 173 -3.65 -21.54 2.00
CA ALA A 173 -5.08 -21.86 2.12
C ALA A 173 -5.95 -20.90 1.31
N SER A 174 -5.53 -19.64 1.15
CA SER A 174 -6.23 -18.64 0.33
C SER A 174 -6.30 -19.00 -1.16
N VAL A 175 -5.45 -19.92 -1.62
CA VAL A 175 -5.45 -20.46 -3.00
C VAL A 175 -6.59 -21.47 -3.23
N LEU A 176 -7.07 -22.15 -2.21
CA LEU A 176 -8.07 -23.21 -2.35
C LEU A 176 -9.36 -22.77 -3.09
N PRO A 177 -9.94 -21.59 -2.84
CA PRO A 177 -11.09 -21.13 -3.61
C PRO A 177 -10.80 -20.91 -5.10
N LEU A 178 -9.53 -20.66 -5.46
CA LEU A 178 -9.10 -20.48 -6.85
C LEU A 178 -8.98 -21.84 -7.61
N LEU A 179 -8.83 -22.95 -6.91
CA LEU A 179 -8.73 -24.29 -7.52
C LEU A 179 -10.09 -24.89 -7.87
N GLY A 180 -11.18 -24.28 -7.42
CA GLY A 180 -12.55 -24.78 -7.63
C GLY A 180 -13.02 -24.66 -9.09
N PRO A 181 -14.07 -25.43 -9.48
CA PRO A 181 -14.61 -25.45 -10.85
C PRO A 181 -15.06 -24.07 -11.35
N ALA A 182 -15.57 -23.23 -10.46
CA ALA A 182 -16.00 -21.85 -10.79
C ALA A 182 -14.87 -20.94 -11.27
N ALA A 183 -13.61 -21.27 -10.93
CA ALA A 183 -12.44 -20.56 -11.39
C ALA A 183 -11.98 -20.99 -12.79
N LYS A 184 -12.46 -22.13 -13.30
CA LYS A 184 -12.12 -22.68 -14.62
C LYS A 184 -13.05 -22.20 -15.73
N ASP A 185 -14.25 -21.69 -15.38
CA ASP A 185 -15.25 -21.27 -16.37
C ASP A 185 -15.08 -19.81 -16.82
N HIS A 186 -15.19 -19.62 -18.12
CA HIS A 186 -15.38 -18.41 -18.96
C HIS A 186 -14.88 -17.04 -18.47
N ALA A 187 -14.75 -16.80 -17.16
CA ALA A 187 -14.25 -15.55 -16.59
C ALA A 187 -12.79 -15.22 -16.98
N TRP A 188 -12.05 -16.21 -17.51
CA TRP A 188 -10.61 -16.13 -17.78
C TRP A 188 -10.25 -16.19 -19.28
N ARG A 189 -11.19 -16.03 -20.21
CA ARG A 189 -10.91 -16.00 -21.65
C ARG A 189 -10.41 -14.61 -22.09
N ARG A 190 -9.52 -14.60 -23.10
CA ARG A 190 -8.71 -13.48 -23.61
C ARG A 190 -9.33 -12.09 -23.45
N ALA A 191 -8.54 -11.18 -22.89
CA ALA A 191 -8.80 -9.74 -22.92
C ALA A 191 -8.02 -9.09 -24.08
N ASP A 192 -8.62 -8.09 -24.73
CA ASP A 192 -7.95 -7.22 -25.68
C ASP A 192 -6.83 -6.46 -24.98
N ARG A 193 -5.69 -6.34 -25.65
CA ARG A 193 -4.56 -5.51 -25.23
C ARG A 193 -5.02 -4.06 -25.27
N GLY A 194 -4.83 -3.31 -24.17
CA GLY A 194 -5.02 -1.87 -24.16
C GLY A 194 -4.23 -1.21 -25.29
N GLY A 195 -4.84 -0.23 -25.97
CA GLY A 195 -4.22 0.48 -27.06
C GLY A 195 -2.95 1.24 -26.66
N PRO A 196 -2.10 1.61 -27.61
CA PRO A 196 -0.88 2.39 -27.35
C PRO A 196 -1.23 3.77 -26.77
N ALA A 197 -0.31 4.33 -25.95
CA ALA A 197 -0.44 5.68 -25.41
C ALA A 197 -0.59 6.70 -26.56
N GLY A 198 -1.53 7.63 -26.41
CA GLY A 198 -1.80 8.66 -27.42
C GLY A 198 -0.66 9.66 -27.59
N PRO A 199 -0.75 10.59 -28.57
CA PRO A 199 0.35 11.47 -29.03
C PRO A 199 0.88 12.46 -27.96
N HIS A 200 0.26 12.57 -26.81
CA HIS A 200 0.64 13.51 -25.73
C HIS A 200 1.34 12.84 -24.54
N TRP A 201 1.99 11.70 -24.73
CA TRP A 201 2.63 10.91 -23.67
C TRP A 201 3.64 11.70 -22.81
N ARG A 202 4.42 12.65 -23.39
CA ARG A 202 5.40 13.46 -22.63
C ARG A 202 4.72 14.38 -21.62
N SER A 203 3.64 15.03 -22.01
CA SER A 203 2.85 15.89 -21.11
C SER A 203 2.15 15.06 -20.03
N ALA A 204 1.56 13.91 -20.41
CA ALA A 204 0.94 12.98 -19.49
C ALA A 204 1.94 12.42 -18.48
N TRP A 205 3.17 12.11 -18.91
CA TRP A 205 4.25 11.66 -18.03
C TRP A 205 4.64 12.74 -17.01
N PHE A 206 4.89 13.97 -17.46
CA PHE A 206 5.29 15.06 -16.56
C PHE A 206 4.24 15.35 -15.48
N TRP A 207 2.98 15.45 -15.87
CA TRP A 207 1.88 15.64 -14.93
C TRP A 207 1.65 14.44 -14.02
N GLY A 208 1.72 13.24 -14.58
CA GLY A 208 1.64 12.02 -13.81
C GLY A 208 2.76 11.91 -12.78
N ALA A 209 4.00 12.25 -13.16
CA ALA A 209 5.13 12.25 -12.25
C ALA A 209 4.98 13.30 -11.13
N ALA A 210 4.53 14.51 -11.46
CA ALA A 210 4.31 15.56 -10.46
C ALA A 210 3.23 15.15 -9.43
N ILE A 211 2.10 14.59 -9.90
CA ILE A 211 1.05 14.06 -9.03
C ILE A 211 1.58 12.84 -8.24
N GLY A 212 2.38 11.98 -8.88
CA GLY A 212 2.99 10.81 -8.26
C GLY A 212 3.94 11.16 -7.13
N VAL A 213 4.71 12.26 -7.24
CA VAL A 213 5.54 12.77 -6.14
C VAL A 213 4.69 13.17 -4.94
N LEU A 214 3.55 13.82 -5.15
CA LEU A 214 2.64 14.19 -4.05
C LEU A 214 2.05 12.93 -3.36
N GLY A 215 1.63 11.95 -4.14
CA GLY A 215 1.24 10.64 -3.62
C GLY A 215 2.39 9.94 -2.89
N GLY A 216 3.60 10.03 -3.45
CA GLY A 216 4.83 9.50 -2.84
C GLY A 216 5.14 10.10 -1.48
N CYS A 217 4.96 11.41 -1.29
CA CYS A 217 5.14 12.06 0.02
C CYS A 217 4.23 11.45 1.10
N MET A 218 2.97 11.16 0.75
CA MET A 218 2.06 10.46 1.65
C MET A 218 2.54 9.03 1.92
N LEU A 219 2.89 8.28 0.86
CA LEU A 219 3.30 6.88 0.98
C LEU A 219 4.62 6.68 1.74
N VAL A 220 5.53 7.68 1.73
CA VAL A 220 6.73 7.66 2.59
C VAL A 220 6.32 7.61 4.05
N VAL A 221 5.38 8.46 4.47
CA VAL A 221 4.89 8.49 5.86
C VAL A 221 4.07 7.23 6.18
N GLU A 222 3.18 6.80 5.28
CA GLU A 222 2.39 5.57 5.46
C GLU A 222 3.29 4.35 5.66
N ASN A 223 4.30 4.18 4.81
CA ASN A 223 5.28 3.10 4.94
C ASN A 223 6.09 3.22 6.24
N ALA A 224 6.42 4.45 6.67
CA ALA A 224 7.10 4.64 7.94
C ALA A 224 6.23 4.20 9.13
N VAL A 225 4.91 4.44 9.11
CA VAL A 225 4.00 3.88 10.11
C VAL A 225 4.04 2.35 10.10
N GLU A 226 3.93 1.74 8.92
CA GLU A 226 3.91 0.28 8.79
C GLU A 226 5.20 -0.38 9.30
N GLN A 227 6.35 0.24 9.05
CA GLN A 227 7.66 -0.36 9.34
C GLN A 227 8.21 0.02 10.71
N TRP A 228 7.88 1.20 11.25
CA TRP A 228 8.58 1.73 12.42
C TRP A 228 7.68 2.01 13.62
N SER A 229 6.35 2.06 13.46
CA SER A 229 5.46 2.46 14.55
C SER A 229 5.51 1.49 15.73
N VAL A 230 5.57 0.18 15.47
CA VAL A 230 5.63 -0.84 16.53
C VAL A 230 6.96 -0.73 17.30
N LEU A 231 8.06 -0.60 16.57
CA LEU A 231 9.38 -0.42 17.14
C LEU A 231 9.45 0.87 18.00
N LEU A 232 8.93 1.99 17.47
CA LEU A 232 8.85 3.26 18.21
C LEU A 232 8.10 3.09 19.53
N LEU A 233 6.96 2.40 19.53
CA LEU A 233 6.14 2.26 20.72
C LEU A 233 6.76 1.29 21.73
N GLU A 234 7.35 0.19 21.30
CA GLU A 234 7.98 -0.77 22.20
C GLU A 234 9.25 -0.20 22.82
N GLU A 235 10.20 0.30 22.01
CA GLU A 235 11.53 0.64 22.47
C GLU A 235 11.63 2.07 23.04
N ASP A 236 10.99 3.04 22.40
CA ASP A 236 11.09 4.44 22.85
C ASP A 236 10.00 4.85 23.84
N LYS A 237 8.80 4.23 23.78
CA LYS A 237 7.68 4.59 24.66
C LYS A 237 7.40 3.54 25.74
N GLY A 238 8.13 2.42 25.75
CA GLY A 238 7.96 1.35 26.74
C GLY A 238 6.57 0.68 26.70
N ALA A 239 5.91 0.70 25.56
CA ALA A 239 4.59 0.11 25.40
C ALA A 239 4.66 -1.42 25.45
N SER A 240 3.59 -2.04 25.97
CA SER A 240 3.45 -3.49 25.84
C SER A 240 3.37 -3.89 24.36
N THR A 241 3.84 -5.09 24.05
CA THR A 241 3.83 -5.64 22.67
C THR A 241 2.45 -5.58 22.00
N VAL A 242 1.37 -5.80 22.78
CA VAL A 242 0.00 -5.70 22.26
C VAL A 242 -0.36 -4.27 21.91
N LEU A 243 -0.07 -3.31 22.81
CA LEU A 243 -0.38 -1.90 22.57
C LEU A 243 0.40 -1.34 21.40
N ALA A 244 1.69 -1.66 21.31
CA ALA A 244 2.55 -1.25 20.20
C ALA A 244 2.08 -1.81 18.86
N SER A 245 1.74 -3.11 18.83
CA SER A 245 1.23 -3.78 17.63
C SER A 245 -0.13 -3.23 17.13
N ALA A 246 -0.83 -2.43 17.95
CA ALA A 246 -2.05 -1.75 17.53
C ALA A 246 -1.77 -0.52 16.65
N ALA A 247 -0.55 0.02 16.60
CA ALA A 247 -0.26 1.27 15.88
C ALA A 247 -0.61 1.21 14.38
N PRO A 248 -0.17 0.21 13.59
CA PRO A 248 -0.57 0.10 12.19
C PRO A 248 -2.08 -0.04 12.04
N ALA A 249 -2.74 -0.77 12.94
CA ALA A 249 -4.18 -0.97 12.91
C ALA A 249 -4.95 0.33 13.16
N VAL A 250 -4.52 1.14 14.11
CA VAL A 250 -5.11 2.47 14.42
C VAL A 250 -4.97 3.39 13.21
N TYR A 251 -3.78 3.48 12.63
CA TYR A 251 -3.53 4.29 11.44
C TYR A 251 -4.41 3.86 10.26
N MET A 252 -4.40 2.57 9.91
CA MET A 252 -5.17 2.02 8.79
C MET A 252 -6.68 2.14 9.00
N SER A 253 -7.16 2.00 10.25
CA SER A 253 -8.57 2.23 10.58
C SER A 253 -8.97 3.67 10.33
N ALA A 254 -8.19 4.61 10.84
CA ALA A 254 -8.40 6.05 10.69
C ALA A 254 -8.40 6.45 9.21
N LEU A 255 -7.42 5.97 8.45
CA LEU A 255 -7.29 6.17 7.01
C LEU A 255 -8.50 5.62 6.24
N THR A 256 -8.99 4.44 6.60
CA THR A 256 -10.16 3.81 5.97
C THR A 256 -11.44 4.58 6.30
N VAL A 257 -11.63 4.96 7.56
CA VAL A 257 -12.80 5.76 8.00
C VAL A 257 -12.85 7.07 7.25
N SER A 258 -11.73 7.80 7.15
CA SER A 258 -11.71 9.08 6.45
C SER A 258 -12.02 8.95 4.95
N ARG A 259 -11.55 7.89 4.28
CA ARG A 259 -11.92 7.58 2.88
C ARG A 259 -13.42 7.43 2.71
N LEU A 260 -14.07 6.71 3.63
CA LEU A 260 -15.52 6.50 3.59
C LEU A 260 -16.32 7.78 3.88
N VAL A 261 -15.84 8.60 4.81
CA VAL A 261 -16.48 9.88 5.17
C VAL A 261 -16.38 10.87 4.01
N VAL A 262 -15.18 11.02 3.42
CA VAL A 262 -14.95 11.99 2.33
C VAL A 262 -15.72 11.64 1.06
N GLN A 263 -15.94 10.37 0.78
CA GLN A 263 -16.80 9.94 -0.34
C GLN A 263 -18.24 10.51 -0.27
N ARG A 264 -18.71 10.85 0.95
CA ARG A 264 -20.03 11.45 1.18
C ARG A 264 -20.00 12.98 1.20
N LEU A 265 -18.81 13.60 1.10
CA LEU A 265 -18.59 15.05 1.13
C LEU A 265 -18.10 15.56 -0.23
N PRO A 266 -18.97 15.71 -1.26
CA PRO A 266 -18.58 15.92 -2.65
C PRO A 266 -17.91 17.27 -2.96
N ARG A 267 -17.74 18.15 -1.96
CA ARG A 267 -17.25 19.54 -2.14
C ARG A 267 -15.78 19.76 -1.77
N LEU A 268 -15.06 18.74 -1.26
CA LEU A 268 -13.66 18.90 -0.91
C LEU A 268 -12.81 18.98 -2.19
N ARG A 269 -12.09 20.08 -2.34
CA ARG A 269 -11.16 20.27 -3.46
C ARG A 269 -9.87 19.52 -3.18
N ILE A 270 -9.21 19.05 -4.23
CA ILE A 270 -7.92 18.35 -4.13
C ILE A 270 -6.87 19.19 -3.38
N ARG A 271 -6.96 20.53 -3.51
CA ARG A 271 -6.13 21.48 -2.76
C ARG A 271 -6.35 21.36 -1.25
N ASP A 272 -7.60 21.32 -0.81
CA ASP A 272 -7.96 21.28 0.60
C ASP A 272 -7.53 19.94 1.22
N LEU A 273 -7.62 18.86 0.44
CA LEU A 273 -7.06 17.56 0.80
C LEU A 273 -5.53 17.59 0.90
N GLY A 274 -4.85 18.33 0.00
CA GLY A 274 -3.40 18.54 0.06
C GLY A 274 -2.96 19.27 1.33
N VAL A 275 -3.69 20.33 1.73
CA VAL A 275 -3.43 21.06 2.99
C VAL A 275 -3.71 20.17 4.19
N LEU A 276 -4.83 19.45 4.18
CA LEU A 276 -5.17 18.50 5.25
C LEU A 276 -4.09 17.43 5.43
N ALA A 277 -3.61 16.86 4.33
CA ALA A 277 -2.54 15.87 4.34
C ALA A 277 -1.22 16.44 4.86
N ALA A 278 -0.86 17.67 4.44
CA ALA A 278 0.37 18.31 4.89
C ALA A 278 0.34 18.64 6.39
N VAL A 279 -0.72 19.28 6.85
CA VAL A 279 -0.82 19.74 8.26
C VAL A 279 -1.24 18.60 9.17
N GLY A 280 -2.34 17.93 8.88
CA GLY A 280 -2.87 16.85 9.71
C GLY A 280 -2.10 15.54 9.53
N GLY A 281 -1.74 15.20 8.29
CA GLY A 281 -1.03 13.96 7.98
C GLY A 281 0.41 13.97 8.47
N CYS A 282 1.22 14.88 7.95
CA CYS A 282 2.63 15.00 8.34
C CYS A 282 2.79 15.53 9.78
N GLY A 283 1.96 16.49 10.20
CA GLY A 283 1.98 17.03 11.57
C GLY A 283 1.53 16.00 12.60
N GLY A 284 0.47 15.25 12.31
CA GLY A 284 0.00 14.15 13.17
C GLY A 284 1.04 13.04 13.33
N PHE A 285 1.75 12.70 12.25
CA PHE A 285 2.83 11.74 12.28
C PHE A 285 4.03 12.24 13.12
N ALA A 286 4.45 13.49 12.93
CA ALA A 286 5.52 14.10 13.73
C ALA A 286 5.14 14.17 15.21
N TRP A 287 3.89 14.51 15.51
CA TRP A 287 3.37 14.45 16.88
C TRP A 287 3.42 13.02 17.44
N ALA A 288 2.98 12.01 16.67
CA ALA A 288 3.09 10.60 17.09
C ALA A 288 4.53 10.20 17.43
N ALA A 289 5.49 10.61 16.60
CA ALA A 289 6.90 10.30 16.82
C ALA A 289 7.45 10.94 18.10
N MET A 290 7.11 12.20 18.36
CA MET A 290 7.64 12.99 19.48
C MET A 290 6.79 12.93 20.76
N ALA A 291 5.64 12.27 20.75
CA ALA A 291 4.76 12.14 21.90
C ALA A 291 5.47 11.46 23.09
N SER A 292 5.10 11.85 24.30
CA SER A 292 5.72 11.32 25.52
C SER A 292 5.23 9.93 25.93
N THR A 293 4.03 9.53 25.46
CA THR A 293 3.42 8.23 25.79
C THR A 293 2.94 7.50 24.54
N ALA A 294 2.77 6.18 24.64
CA ALA A 294 2.28 5.35 23.56
C ALA A 294 0.85 5.73 23.14
N GLU A 295 -0.02 6.09 24.07
CA GLU A 295 -1.41 6.48 23.79
C GLU A 295 -1.46 7.78 22.98
N LEU A 296 -0.63 8.76 23.31
CA LEU A 296 -0.52 10.00 22.54
C LEU A 296 0.07 9.74 21.15
N SER A 297 1.03 8.81 21.03
CA SER A 297 1.54 8.37 19.74
C SER A 297 0.43 7.73 18.89
N LEU A 298 -0.39 6.85 19.47
CA LEU A 298 -1.54 6.25 18.79
C LEU A 298 -2.56 7.29 18.32
N ALA A 299 -2.82 8.31 19.15
CA ALA A 299 -3.69 9.44 18.77
C ALA A 299 -3.08 10.21 17.57
N GLY A 300 -1.78 10.46 17.57
CA GLY A 300 -1.07 11.10 16.46
C GLY A 300 -1.14 10.27 15.18
N PHE A 301 -0.97 8.93 15.25
CA PHE A 301 -1.17 8.04 14.11
C PHE A 301 -2.61 8.05 13.59
N ALA A 302 -3.59 8.12 14.47
CA ALA A 302 -4.99 8.26 14.07
C ALA A 302 -5.25 9.58 13.32
N VAL A 303 -4.74 10.71 13.84
CA VAL A 303 -4.83 12.02 13.16
C VAL A 303 -4.17 11.97 11.80
N SER A 304 -2.97 11.40 11.71
CA SER A 304 -2.23 11.23 10.46
C SER A 304 -3.03 10.40 9.44
N GLY A 305 -3.57 9.24 9.85
CA GLY A 305 -4.37 8.38 8.99
C GLY A 305 -5.66 9.05 8.49
N LEU A 306 -6.39 9.76 9.39
CA LEU A 306 -7.59 10.52 9.02
C LEU A 306 -7.28 11.58 7.95
N ALA A 307 -6.16 12.26 8.07
CA ALA A 307 -5.78 13.34 7.17
C ALA A 307 -5.26 12.83 5.81
N PHE A 308 -4.52 11.72 5.79
CA PHE A 308 -3.99 11.14 4.55
C PHE A 308 -5.01 10.33 3.76
N GLY A 309 -6.00 9.72 4.42
CA GLY A 309 -6.90 8.74 3.79
C GLY A 309 -7.49 9.14 2.45
N PRO A 310 -8.06 10.35 2.28
CA PRO A 310 -8.70 10.74 1.03
C PRO A 310 -7.74 11.21 -0.06
N LEU A 311 -6.45 11.48 0.25
CA LEU A 311 -5.55 12.13 -0.70
C LEU A 311 -5.23 11.25 -1.91
N MET A 312 -4.76 10.01 -1.69
CA MET A 312 -4.35 9.13 -2.80
C MET A 312 -5.50 8.80 -3.77
N PRO A 313 -6.71 8.43 -3.30
CA PRO A 313 -7.86 8.26 -4.19
C PRO A 313 -8.19 9.52 -5.00
N ALA A 314 -8.09 10.70 -4.39
CA ALA A 314 -8.35 11.96 -5.09
C ALA A 314 -7.28 12.27 -6.16
N LEU A 315 -6.00 12.02 -5.88
CA LEU A 315 -4.90 12.17 -6.84
C LEU A 315 -5.08 11.24 -8.05
N LEU A 316 -5.40 9.97 -7.81
CA LEU A 316 -5.64 8.99 -8.88
C LEU A 316 -6.89 9.34 -9.71
N SER A 317 -7.97 9.75 -9.06
CA SER A 317 -9.18 10.23 -9.75
C SER A 317 -8.88 11.44 -10.63
N HIS A 318 -8.12 12.41 -10.11
CA HIS A 318 -7.71 13.60 -10.88
C HIS A 318 -6.83 13.23 -12.08
N ALA A 319 -5.88 12.31 -11.91
CA ALA A 319 -5.05 11.81 -13.00
C ALA A 319 -5.88 11.08 -14.08
N GLY A 320 -6.84 10.25 -13.67
CA GLY A 320 -7.73 9.53 -14.58
C GLY A 320 -8.65 10.44 -15.40
N GLN A 321 -9.03 11.60 -14.87
CA GLN A 321 -9.83 12.59 -15.61
C GLN A 321 -9.03 13.33 -16.69
N GLN A 322 -7.70 13.36 -16.59
CA GLN A 322 -6.83 14.05 -17.55
C GLN A 322 -6.47 13.19 -18.77
N ASP A 323 -6.53 11.89 -18.63
CA ASP A 323 -6.11 10.95 -19.66
C ASP A 323 -6.95 9.68 -19.66
N ALA A 324 -7.80 9.55 -20.68
CA ALA A 324 -8.66 8.38 -20.85
C ALA A 324 -7.89 7.07 -21.16
N SER A 325 -6.62 7.15 -21.57
CA SER A 325 -5.78 5.97 -21.84
C SER A 325 -5.32 5.24 -20.57
N GLY A 326 -5.42 5.89 -19.40
CA GLY A 326 -4.92 5.38 -18.12
C GLY A 326 -3.40 5.48 -17.95
N TYR A 327 -2.68 6.02 -18.93
CA TYR A 327 -1.22 6.18 -18.88
C TYR A 327 -0.79 7.08 -17.72
N THR A 328 -1.46 8.23 -17.55
CA THR A 328 -1.19 9.17 -16.44
C THR A 328 -1.37 8.51 -15.07
N VAL A 329 -2.42 7.72 -14.89
CA VAL A 329 -2.66 6.95 -13.64
C VAL A 329 -1.54 5.96 -13.40
N SER A 330 -1.07 5.26 -14.44
CA SER A 330 0.04 4.33 -14.33
C SER A 330 1.34 5.03 -13.90
N VAL A 331 1.63 6.20 -14.47
CA VAL A 331 2.80 7.02 -14.07
C VAL A 331 2.70 7.46 -12.62
N VAL A 332 1.52 7.97 -12.19
CA VAL A 332 1.26 8.35 -10.78
C VAL A 332 1.57 7.17 -9.86
N SER A 333 1.01 6.00 -10.14
CA SER A 333 1.23 4.81 -9.31
C SER A 333 2.71 4.44 -9.26
N THR A 334 3.38 4.35 -10.41
CA THR A 334 4.80 3.96 -10.49
C THR A 334 5.70 4.91 -9.69
N VAL A 335 5.51 6.23 -9.86
CA VAL A 335 6.31 7.23 -9.14
C VAL A 335 6.02 7.20 -7.66
N SER A 336 4.74 7.08 -7.27
CA SER A 336 4.35 6.98 -5.86
C SER A 336 4.92 5.73 -5.18
N TYR A 337 5.00 4.61 -5.87
CA TYR A 337 5.62 3.38 -5.34
C TYR A 337 7.12 3.54 -5.02
N GLY A 338 7.81 4.50 -5.64
CA GLY A 338 9.18 4.87 -5.25
C GLY A 338 9.32 5.27 -3.79
N ALA A 339 8.23 5.70 -3.15
CA ALA A 339 8.17 6.02 -1.73
C ALA A 339 8.52 4.83 -0.82
N PHE A 340 8.15 3.61 -1.22
CA PHE A 340 8.47 2.39 -0.47
C PHE A 340 9.97 2.08 -0.45
N LEU A 341 10.72 2.57 -1.43
CA LEU A 341 12.18 2.51 -1.42
C LEU A 341 12.77 3.64 -0.58
N VAL A 342 12.23 4.85 -0.75
CA VAL A 342 12.75 6.07 -0.08
C VAL A 342 12.53 6.00 1.43
N SER A 343 11.37 5.53 1.90
CA SER A 343 10.99 5.56 3.31
C SER A 343 11.95 4.80 4.23
N PRO A 344 12.21 3.49 4.04
CA PRO A 344 13.10 2.76 4.93
C PRO A 344 14.57 3.22 4.81
N LEU A 345 14.99 3.61 3.59
CA LEU A 345 16.33 4.15 3.37
C LEU A 345 16.53 5.49 4.11
N LEU A 346 15.54 6.38 4.03
CA LEU A 346 15.59 7.68 4.67
C LEU A 346 15.60 7.53 6.20
N VAL A 347 14.65 6.79 6.77
CA VAL A 347 14.57 6.58 8.22
C VAL A 347 15.79 5.85 8.72
N GLY A 348 16.19 4.73 8.09
CA GLY A 348 17.37 3.97 8.47
C GLY A 348 18.66 4.78 8.40
N SER A 349 18.83 5.65 7.40
CA SER A 349 19.99 6.54 7.31
C SER A 349 20.00 7.59 8.43
N LEU A 350 18.83 8.18 8.73
CA LEU A 350 18.71 9.19 9.78
C LEU A 350 18.97 8.62 11.17
N THR A 351 18.59 7.38 11.43
CA THR A 351 18.81 6.73 12.75
C THR A 351 20.29 6.48 13.06
N ASN A 352 21.20 6.58 12.09
CA ASN A 352 22.63 6.58 12.33
C ASN A 352 23.15 7.88 13.01
N TRP A 353 22.37 8.97 12.94
CA TRP A 353 22.77 10.30 13.42
C TRP A 353 21.87 10.83 14.53
N MET A 354 20.67 10.29 14.69
CA MET A 354 19.68 10.75 15.66
C MET A 354 18.80 9.60 16.14
N SER A 355 18.07 9.82 17.24
CA SER A 355 17.12 8.83 17.76
C SER A 355 16.00 8.53 16.77
N LEU A 356 15.37 7.34 16.88
CA LEU A 356 14.26 6.93 16.03
C LEU A 356 13.09 7.93 16.05
N PRO A 357 12.64 8.47 17.20
CA PRO A 357 11.62 9.52 17.23
C PRO A 357 11.99 10.76 16.39
N SER A 358 13.23 11.21 16.52
CA SER A 358 13.74 12.38 15.77
C SER A 358 13.80 12.10 14.27
N ALA A 359 14.29 10.92 13.87
CA ALA A 359 14.36 10.49 12.48
C ALA A 359 12.97 10.43 11.84
N LEU A 360 11.99 9.87 12.56
CA LEU A 360 10.61 9.81 12.09
C LEU A 360 9.98 11.20 12.00
N SER A 361 10.23 12.10 12.98
CA SER A 361 9.68 13.46 12.95
C SER A 361 10.19 14.27 11.74
N CYS A 362 11.38 13.98 11.23
CA CYS A 362 11.90 14.59 9.99
C CYS A 362 11.02 14.32 8.76
N LEU A 363 10.22 13.25 8.77
CA LEU A 363 9.27 12.99 7.68
C LEU A 363 8.16 14.07 7.58
N ALA A 364 8.01 14.93 8.59
CA ALA A 364 7.17 16.12 8.49
C ALA A 364 7.56 17.04 7.32
N PHE A 365 8.82 17.01 6.86
CA PHE A 365 9.26 17.74 5.67
C PHE A 365 8.53 17.30 4.38
N MET A 366 7.88 16.14 4.36
CA MET A 366 6.98 15.73 3.27
C MET A 366 5.77 16.68 3.14
N ALA A 367 5.47 17.49 4.15
CA ALA A 367 4.47 18.56 4.06
C ALA A 367 4.85 19.65 3.06
N VAL A 368 6.14 19.91 2.84
CA VAL A 368 6.62 21.02 1.99
C VAL A 368 6.11 20.89 0.54
N PRO A 369 6.35 19.77 -0.18
CA PRO A 369 5.81 19.63 -1.54
C PRO A 369 4.27 19.57 -1.57
N LEU A 370 3.61 19.03 -0.56
CA LEU A 370 2.15 19.00 -0.46
C LEU A 370 1.57 20.41 -0.32
N LEU A 371 2.13 21.25 0.56
CA LEU A 371 1.74 22.64 0.71
C LEU A 371 2.08 23.46 -0.53
N GLY A 372 3.28 23.28 -1.10
CA GLY A 372 3.69 23.95 -2.33
C GLY A 372 2.72 23.71 -3.47
N ALA A 373 2.28 22.48 -3.67
CA ALA A 373 1.27 22.14 -4.67
C ALA A 373 -0.10 22.75 -4.36
N ALA A 374 -0.53 22.73 -3.09
CA ALA A 374 -1.80 23.32 -2.66
C ALA A 374 -1.83 24.84 -2.84
N VAL A 375 -0.71 25.53 -2.60
CA VAL A 375 -0.56 26.98 -2.84
C VAL A 375 -0.48 27.28 -4.33
N GLY A 376 0.31 26.53 -5.09
CA GLY A 376 0.44 26.67 -6.54
C GLY A 376 -0.89 26.52 -7.29
N ALA A 377 -1.78 25.66 -6.79
CA ALA A 377 -3.14 25.51 -7.30
C ALA A 377 -4.03 26.75 -7.09
N ARG A 378 -3.69 27.65 -6.16
CA ARG A 378 -4.37 28.96 -5.98
C ARG A 378 -3.98 29.96 -7.05
N VAL A 379 -2.72 29.93 -7.49
CA VAL A 379 -2.15 30.93 -8.43
C VAL A 379 -2.56 30.62 -9.88
N ARG A 380 -2.93 29.38 -10.19
CA ARG A 380 -3.36 28.97 -11.53
C ARG A 380 -4.81 28.45 -11.49
N PRO A 381 -5.83 29.32 -11.76
CA PRO A 381 -7.25 28.94 -11.66
C PRO A 381 -7.71 27.82 -12.61
N GLY A 382 -6.86 27.36 -13.52
CA GLY A 382 -7.10 26.23 -14.43
C GLY A 382 -6.75 24.84 -13.84
N TRP A 383 -6.13 24.78 -12.70
CA TRP A 383 -5.83 23.53 -12.00
C TRP A 383 -7.14 22.96 -11.40
N GLY A 384 -7.70 21.95 -12.03
CA GLY A 384 -8.91 21.25 -11.57
C GLY A 384 -10.16 21.42 -12.44
N LYS A 385 -10.09 22.12 -13.58
CA LYS A 385 -11.17 22.09 -14.56
C LYS A 385 -10.92 20.97 -15.58
N PRO A 386 -11.87 20.05 -15.80
CA PRO A 386 -11.78 19.09 -16.89
C PRO A 386 -11.69 19.83 -18.22
N ARG A 387 -10.77 19.42 -19.11
CA ARG A 387 -10.61 20.03 -20.45
C ARG A 387 -11.82 19.86 -21.37
N HIS A 388 -12.88 19.15 -20.97
CA HIS A 388 -14.10 18.94 -21.74
C HIS A 388 -15.15 20.05 -21.63
N CYS A 389 -14.89 21.12 -20.89
CA CYS A 389 -15.77 22.29 -20.83
C CYS A 389 -15.18 23.48 -21.63
N GLN A 390 -14.49 23.23 -22.75
CA GLN A 390 -14.31 24.26 -23.77
C GLN A 390 -15.54 24.22 -24.68
N GLU A 391 -16.28 25.33 -24.69
CA GLU A 391 -17.47 25.57 -25.52
C GLU A 391 -17.25 25.13 -26.97
N PRO A 392 -18.27 24.60 -27.64
CA PRO A 392 -18.19 24.35 -29.06
C PRO A 392 -17.92 25.70 -29.74
N VAL A 393 -16.86 25.76 -30.53
CA VAL A 393 -16.59 26.86 -31.44
C VAL A 393 -17.87 27.07 -32.25
N GLN A 394 -18.55 28.19 -32.02
CA GLN A 394 -19.67 28.62 -32.83
C GLN A 394 -19.18 28.72 -34.27
N GLY A 395 -19.61 27.79 -35.11
CA GLY A 395 -19.40 27.83 -36.53
C GLY A 395 -20.10 29.08 -37.06
N ASN A 396 -19.31 29.94 -37.72
CA ASN A 396 -19.79 31.14 -38.44
C ASN A 396 -20.71 30.68 -39.58
N PRO A 397 -21.96 31.18 -39.69
CA PRO A 397 -22.80 30.87 -40.83
C PRO A 397 -22.40 31.81 -41.99
N THR A 398 -21.91 31.21 -43.04
CA THR A 398 -21.95 31.80 -44.41
C THR A 398 -22.40 30.76 -45.38
#